data_b1c05d3eb489f06bbab46fdbc2fa8cdf
#
_entry.id   b1c05d3eb489f06bbab46fdbc2fa8cdf
#
_cell.length_a   1.000
_cell.length_b   1.000
_cell.length_c   1.000
_cell.angle_alpha   90.00
_cell.angle_beta   90.00
_cell.angle_gamma   90.00
#
_symmetry.space_group_name_H-M   'P 1'
#
loop_
_entity.id
_entity.type
_entity.pdbx_description
1 polymer ?
#
loop_
_entity_poly.entity_id
_entity_poly.type
_entity_poly.pdbx_seq_one_letter_code
_entity_poly.pdbx_strand_id
1 'polypeptide(L)'
;MKKKLVGILILTMTATTILGGCGSKEEKEEASNGKVKLRFASWDTAEDVDRQQKLVDQFNAEHEDIEVTLEAYGSDFDTKISAGMGSGDTPDVMYMWNYPAYADGLEPLDSYIEKEGEDYKSNFYDTLWNYNSLDGTTYGIPVGFTTHALFYNKDLFAEAGIAEPTNDWTWDDLQKAAKTIYEKCGVKGFSFQMKPDPYDFEMYLWSNGTAYTDEDGNLEKNLNSKKSKEVFEMFQEMEKEEYAVATEKTGTDEFRAGNTAMYVYGSWAIDSLEEDGMNYGVVNIPSFADADHPSVSILSSSGISISKDSKHKDEAWEFVKFWTSEELNKERIGLELPVLNSVVESEKIMEQPQYAPFYTMLEQSDGYTPASFIIDEWSELSENLSLSFEQIFNPSVLENPSDVLDEAAQQ
;
A
#
# COMPACT_ATOMS: atom_id res chain seq x y z
N MET A 1 -54.67 -30.52 33.75
CA MET A 1 -54.83 -30.40 35.22
C MET A 1 -53.58 -29.69 35.77
N LYS A 2 -53.85 -28.76 36.64
CA LYS A 2 -53.05 -27.90 37.53
C LYS A 2 -52.45 -26.61 36.89
N LYS A 3 -53.27 -25.56 37.17
CA LYS A 3 -52.96 -24.13 37.24
C LYS A 3 -51.98 -23.82 38.37
N LYS A 4 -51.12 -22.81 38.25
CA LYS A 4 -50.66 -21.89 39.31
C LYS A 4 -50.14 -20.65 38.56
N LEU A 5 -50.86 -19.62 38.62
CA LEU A 5 -51.03 -18.44 39.45
C LEU A 5 -49.84 -17.47 39.46
N VAL A 6 -50.16 -16.34 38.90
CA VAL A 6 -49.53 -15.03 38.78
C VAL A 6 -49.30 -14.38 40.15
N GLY A 7 -48.19 -13.71 40.33
CA GLY A 7 -47.93 -12.73 41.37
C GLY A 7 -47.50 -11.41 40.77
N ILE A 8 -48.38 -10.46 40.68
CA ILE A 8 -48.12 -9.05 40.32
C ILE A 8 -47.61 -8.34 41.56
N LEU A 9 -46.42 -7.77 41.51
CA LEU A 9 -45.93 -6.83 42.51
C LEU A 9 -45.89 -5.44 41.88
N ILE A 10 -46.84 -4.60 42.29
CA ILE A 10 -46.89 -3.17 42.00
C ILE A 10 -45.94 -2.48 42.99
N LEU A 11 -44.93 -1.79 42.51
CA LEU A 11 -44.09 -0.90 43.30
C LEU A 11 -44.29 0.53 42.81
N THR A 12 -44.84 1.32 43.71
CA THR A 12 -45.21 2.73 43.61
C THR A 12 -43.96 3.59 43.42
N MET A 13 -43.92 4.37 42.35
CA MET A 13 -42.95 5.45 42.14
C MET A 13 -43.32 6.68 42.93
N THR A 14 -42.47 7.09 43.83
CA THR A 14 -42.51 8.43 44.43
C THR A 14 -41.59 9.35 43.64
N ALA A 15 -42.19 10.32 42.96
CA ALA A 15 -41.45 11.38 42.26
C ALA A 15 -40.94 12.39 43.27
N THR A 16 -39.64 12.61 43.27
CA THR A 16 -39.05 13.78 43.95
C THR A 16 -38.33 14.60 42.87
N THR A 17 -38.95 15.70 42.49
CA THR A 17 -38.37 16.76 41.67
C THR A 17 -37.37 17.54 42.50
N ILE A 18 -36.11 17.52 42.09
CA ILE A 18 -35.10 18.51 42.52
C ILE A 18 -34.67 19.27 41.27
N LEU A 19 -35.10 20.52 41.18
CA LEU A 19 -34.47 21.54 40.30
C LEU A 19 -33.14 21.94 40.90
N GLY A 20 -32.09 21.92 40.12
CA GLY A 20 -30.80 22.49 40.53
C GLY A 20 -29.72 22.34 39.53
N GLY A 21 -29.38 23.40 38.77
CA GLY A 21 -28.04 23.71 38.36
C GLY A 21 -27.55 23.14 37.01
N CYS A 22 -27.59 23.97 35.97
CA CYS A 22 -26.61 23.91 34.89
C CYS A 22 -25.20 24.00 35.48
N GLY A 23 -24.49 22.90 35.43
CA GLY A 23 -23.04 22.84 35.58
C GLY A 23 -22.55 22.02 34.43
N SER A 24 -21.77 22.62 33.54
CA SER A 24 -20.94 21.94 32.56
C SER A 24 -20.18 20.85 33.30
N LYS A 25 -20.41 19.58 32.96
CA LYS A 25 -19.51 18.51 33.32
C LYS A 25 -18.27 18.70 32.43
N GLU A 26 -17.27 19.36 32.94
CA GLU A 26 -15.91 19.04 32.61
C GLU A 26 -15.74 17.57 33.03
N GLU A 27 -15.58 16.69 32.06
CA GLU A 27 -15.07 15.35 32.30
C GLU A 27 -13.70 15.55 32.96
N LYS A 28 -13.59 15.19 34.20
CA LYS A 28 -12.31 15.08 34.86
C LYS A 28 -11.59 13.95 34.13
N GLU A 29 -10.59 14.33 33.31
CA GLU A 29 -9.52 13.42 32.95
C GLU A 29 -9.05 12.74 34.22
N GLU A 30 -9.11 11.42 34.25
CA GLU A 30 -8.52 10.64 35.32
C GLU A 30 -7.03 10.99 35.37
N ALA A 31 -6.58 11.51 36.49
CA ALA A 31 -5.20 11.83 36.71
C ALA A 31 -4.37 10.54 36.62
N SER A 32 -3.90 10.23 35.42
CA SER A 32 -2.84 9.25 35.20
C SER A 32 -1.54 9.89 35.64
N ASN A 33 -0.80 9.28 36.46
CA ASN A 33 0.62 9.43 36.90
C ASN A 33 1.43 10.65 36.39
N GLY A 34 0.80 11.71 35.90
CA GLY A 34 1.44 12.92 35.35
C GLY A 34 1.90 12.81 33.90
N LYS A 35 1.74 11.66 33.25
CA LYS A 35 2.12 11.44 31.85
C LYS A 35 1.00 11.86 30.89
N VAL A 36 1.37 12.44 29.75
CA VAL A 36 0.51 12.61 28.59
C VAL A 36 0.29 11.23 27.95
N LYS A 37 -0.96 10.90 27.67
CA LYS A 37 -1.32 9.64 27.02
C LYS A 37 -1.66 9.87 25.56
N LEU A 38 -0.99 9.14 24.68
CA LEU A 38 -1.22 9.15 23.24
C LEU A 38 -1.71 7.77 22.77
N ARG A 39 -2.56 7.78 21.77
CA ARG A 39 -3.02 6.59 21.04
C ARG A 39 -2.34 6.57 19.68
N PHE A 40 -1.72 5.44 19.33
CA PHE A 40 -1.09 5.22 18.02
C PHE A 40 -1.81 4.11 17.27
N ALA A 41 -2.41 4.42 16.13
CA ALA A 41 -3.11 3.46 15.29
C ALA A 41 -2.23 2.90 14.17
N SER A 42 -2.27 1.57 14.01
CA SER A 42 -1.57 0.82 12.97
C SER A 42 -2.52 -0.15 12.25
N TRP A 43 -2.21 -0.45 10.98
CA TRP A 43 -2.90 -1.50 10.20
C TRP A 43 -2.25 -2.88 10.32
N ASP A 44 -1.17 -3.01 11.06
CA ASP A 44 -0.46 -4.27 11.16
C ASP A 44 -1.24 -5.35 11.91
N THR A 45 -0.84 -6.59 11.70
CA THR A 45 -1.48 -7.78 12.27
C THR A 45 -0.44 -8.79 12.76
N ALA A 46 -0.86 -9.69 13.64
CA ALA A 46 -0.06 -10.84 14.10
C ALA A 46 1.36 -10.49 14.59
N GLU A 47 2.40 -11.04 13.94
CA GLU A 47 3.80 -10.90 14.36
C GLU A 47 4.33 -9.46 14.25
N ASP A 48 3.81 -8.69 13.29
CA ASP A 48 4.19 -7.30 13.09
C ASP A 48 3.71 -6.41 14.23
N VAL A 49 2.54 -6.71 14.80
CA VAL A 49 2.04 -6.03 16.02
C VAL A 49 2.98 -6.25 17.19
N ASP A 50 3.48 -7.49 17.38
CA ASP A 50 4.42 -7.80 18.47
C ASP A 50 5.75 -7.04 18.31
N ARG A 51 6.19 -6.84 17.07
CA ARG A 51 7.38 -6.06 16.74
C ARG A 51 7.16 -4.57 17.03
N GLN A 52 6.06 -4.02 16.55
CA GLN A 52 5.68 -2.62 16.81
C GLN A 52 5.49 -2.35 18.31
N GLN A 53 4.85 -3.26 19.04
CA GLN A 53 4.67 -3.11 20.49
C GLN A 53 6.00 -2.96 21.22
N LYS A 54 7.05 -3.71 20.83
CA LYS A 54 8.38 -3.55 21.41
C LYS A 54 8.97 -2.17 21.18
N LEU A 55 8.76 -1.58 19.98
CA LEU A 55 9.23 -0.23 19.67
C LEU A 55 8.45 0.83 20.47
N VAL A 56 7.13 0.64 20.64
CA VAL A 56 6.31 1.51 21.51
C VAL A 56 6.76 1.38 22.98
N ASP A 57 7.04 0.17 23.46
CA ASP A 57 7.54 -0.04 24.80
C ASP A 57 8.92 0.60 25.04
N GLN A 58 9.79 0.62 24.00
CA GLN A 58 11.06 1.34 24.02
C GLN A 58 10.82 2.85 24.17
N PHE A 59 9.96 3.46 23.36
CA PHE A 59 9.60 4.88 23.51
C PHE A 59 9.10 5.18 24.92
N ASN A 60 8.19 4.37 25.44
CA ASN A 60 7.61 4.54 26.79
C ASN A 60 8.62 4.41 27.91
N ALA A 61 9.68 3.64 27.70
CA ALA A 61 10.79 3.50 28.64
C ALA A 61 11.75 4.69 28.62
N GLU A 62 11.93 5.32 27.47
CA GLU A 62 12.82 6.47 27.26
C GLU A 62 12.17 7.81 27.65
N HIS A 63 10.81 7.88 27.69
CA HIS A 63 10.03 9.08 27.96
C HIS A 63 9.24 8.95 29.28
N GLU A 64 9.65 9.72 30.29
CA GLU A 64 9.01 9.68 31.62
C GLU A 64 7.68 10.45 31.67
N ASP A 65 7.42 11.35 30.72
CA ASP A 65 6.28 12.28 30.66
C ASP A 65 5.25 11.95 29.59
N ILE A 66 5.55 11.01 28.67
CA ILE A 66 4.64 10.57 27.61
C ILE A 66 4.42 9.04 27.76
N GLU A 67 3.23 8.58 27.45
CA GLU A 67 2.86 7.17 27.36
C GLU A 67 2.05 6.91 26.10
N VAL A 68 2.57 6.09 25.19
CA VAL A 68 1.92 5.73 23.94
C VAL A 68 1.28 4.35 24.06
N THR A 69 0.04 4.21 23.60
CA THR A 69 -0.67 2.93 23.51
C THR A 69 -0.88 2.58 22.03
N LEU A 70 -0.40 1.41 21.60
CA LEU A 70 -0.62 0.88 20.26
C LEU A 70 -2.04 0.35 20.11
N GLU A 71 -2.72 0.78 19.04
CA GLU A 71 -4.03 0.29 18.61
C GLU A 71 -3.91 -0.34 17.21
N ALA A 72 -3.72 -1.66 17.17
CA ALA A 72 -3.63 -2.39 15.92
C ALA A 72 -5.02 -2.70 15.36
N TYR A 73 -5.34 -2.18 14.19
CA TYR A 73 -6.67 -2.29 13.58
C TYR A 73 -6.76 -3.34 12.46
N GLY A 74 -5.61 -3.76 11.93
CA GLY A 74 -5.57 -4.71 10.83
C GLY A 74 -6.39 -4.25 9.62
N SER A 75 -7.14 -5.17 9.03
CA SER A 75 -8.00 -4.89 7.87
C SER A 75 -9.15 -3.90 8.14
N ASP A 76 -9.46 -3.59 9.40
CA ASP A 76 -10.49 -2.62 9.76
C ASP A 76 -9.96 -1.18 9.87
N PHE A 77 -8.68 -0.96 9.54
CA PHE A 77 -7.99 0.31 9.75
C PHE A 77 -8.74 1.50 9.17
N ASP A 78 -9.00 1.52 7.88
CA ASP A 78 -9.69 2.64 7.20
C ASP A 78 -11.08 2.91 7.77
N THR A 79 -11.82 1.83 8.07
CA THR A 79 -13.15 1.95 8.68
C THR A 79 -13.09 2.62 10.05
N LYS A 80 -12.12 2.24 10.90
CA LYS A 80 -11.96 2.80 12.24
C LYS A 80 -11.44 4.23 12.23
N ILE A 81 -10.46 4.53 11.35
CA ILE A 81 -9.95 5.90 11.20
C ILE A 81 -11.07 6.84 10.70
N SER A 82 -11.79 6.46 9.65
CA SER A 82 -12.92 7.25 9.14
C SER A 82 -13.99 7.49 10.19
N ALA A 83 -14.36 6.44 10.96
CA ALA A 83 -15.33 6.56 12.04
C ALA A 83 -14.81 7.46 13.18
N GLY A 84 -13.53 7.35 13.54
CA GLY A 84 -12.87 8.19 14.55
C GLY A 84 -12.89 9.66 14.15
N MET A 85 -12.50 9.98 12.93
CA MET A 85 -12.52 11.34 12.38
C MET A 85 -13.93 11.92 12.36
N GLY A 86 -14.93 11.12 11.97
CA GLY A 86 -16.33 11.55 11.96
C GLY A 86 -16.95 11.76 13.34
N SER A 87 -16.46 11.10 14.39
CA SER A 87 -16.96 11.19 15.76
C SER A 87 -16.13 12.06 16.71
N GLY A 88 -14.93 12.50 16.29
CA GLY A 88 -13.98 13.21 17.13
C GLY A 88 -13.25 12.31 18.15
N ASP A 89 -13.11 11.02 17.85
CA ASP A 89 -12.38 10.02 18.65
C ASP A 89 -11.25 9.38 17.82
N THR A 90 -10.52 10.20 17.06
CA THR A 90 -9.36 9.77 16.28
C THR A 90 -8.17 9.51 17.20
N PRO A 91 -7.37 8.46 16.99
CA PRO A 91 -6.07 8.32 17.66
C PRO A 91 -5.18 9.54 17.41
N ASP A 92 -4.30 9.88 18.38
CA ASP A 92 -3.43 11.04 18.29
C ASP A 92 -2.42 10.95 17.15
N VAL A 93 -1.87 9.76 16.95
CA VAL A 93 -0.93 9.40 15.90
C VAL A 93 -1.45 8.19 15.14
N MET A 94 -1.24 8.13 13.84
CA MET A 94 -1.68 7.00 13.02
C MET A 94 -0.78 6.82 11.79
N TYR A 95 -0.67 5.59 11.33
CA TYR A 95 -0.22 5.34 9.98
C TYR A 95 -1.19 5.92 8.97
N MET A 96 -0.67 6.37 7.82
CA MET A 96 -1.47 6.93 6.75
C MET A 96 -0.89 6.58 5.38
N TRP A 97 -1.76 6.33 4.42
CA TRP A 97 -1.40 6.03 3.04
C TRP A 97 -2.25 6.81 2.02
N ASN A 98 -3.49 7.17 2.38
CA ASN A 98 -4.45 7.81 1.48
C ASN A 98 -4.73 9.24 1.92
N TYR A 99 -3.79 10.15 1.60
CA TYR A 99 -3.90 11.57 1.97
C TYR A 99 -5.08 12.29 1.30
N PRO A 100 -5.44 12.05 0.02
CA PRO A 100 -6.64 12.62 -0.56
C PRO A 100 -7.92 12.38 0.24
N ALA A 101 -8.07 11.19 0.82
CA ALA A 101 -9.27 10.84 1.59
C ALA A 101 -9.26 11.38 3.02
N TYR A 102 -8.09 11.59 3.63
CA TYR A 102 -7.98 11.82 5.08
C TYR A 102 -7.38 13.16 5.49
N ALA A 103 -6.82 13.96 4.58
CA ALA A 103 -6.10 15.20 4.91
C ALA A 103 -6.90 16.19 5.78
N ASP A 104 -8.22 16.27 5.59
CA ASP A 104 -9.10 17.13 6.40
C ASP A 104 -9.08 16.81 7.89
N GLY A 105 -8.76 15.57 8.27
CA GLY A 105 -8.64 15.09 9.65
C GLY A 105 -7.21 15.09 10.20
N LEU A 106 -6.21 15.46 9.37
CA LEU A 106 -4.80 15.44 9.74
C LEU A 106 -4.25 16.83 10.06
N GLU A 107 -3.24 16.86 10.89
CA GLU A 107 -2.48 18.08 11.20
C GLU A 107 -1.43 18.35 10.12
N PRO A 108 -1.35 19.57 9.56
CA PRO A 108 -0.24 19.98 8.71
C PRO A 108 1.10 19.93 9.46
N LEU A 109 2.09 19.21 8.90
CA LEU A 109 3.36 18.96 9.57
C LEU A 109 4.49 19.91 9.16
N ASP A 110 4.29 20.78 8.17
CA ASP A 110 5.34 21.64 7.62
C ASP A 110 6.05 22.46 8.71
N SER A 111 5.30 23.05 9.66
CA SER A 111 5.86 23.85 10.73
C SER A 111 6.69 23.06 11.75
N TYR A 112 6.42 21.76 11.89
CA TYR A 112 7.22 20.85 12.72
C TYR A 112 8.50 20.47 12.00
N ILE A 113 8.40 20.14 10.70
CA ILE A 113 9.54 19.79 9.83
C ILE A 113 10.52 20.96 9.75
N GLU A 114 10.03 22.20 9.57
CA GLU A 114 10.87 23.40 9.52
C GLU A 114 11.70 23.61 10.80
N LYS A 115 11.17 23.26 11.97
CA LYS A 115 11.88 23.37 13.26
C LYS A 115 13.04 22.38 13.39
N GLU A 116 12.94 21.21 12.76
CA GLU A 116 14.00 20.19 12.74
C GLU A 116 15.17 20.58 11.79
N GLY A 117 14.92 21.49 10.84
CA GLY A 117 15.91 22.02 9.91
C GLY A 117 16.00 21.26 8.58
N GLU A 118 16.82 21.80 7.66
CA GLU A 118 16.93 21.26 6.29
C GLU A 118 17.51 19.85 6.26
N ASP A 119 18.42 19.51 7.16
CA ASP A 119 19.05 18.17 7.21
C ASP A 119 18.04 17.06 7.53
N TYR A 120 16.97 17.37 8.28
CA TYR A 120 15.91 16.41 8.57
C TYR A 120 15.18 16.00 7.29
N LYS A 121 14.68 16.98 6.54
CA LYS A 121 13.91 16.71 5.32
C LYS A 121 14.77 16.09 4.22
N SER A 122 16.00 16.56 4.02
CA SER A 122 16.89 16.09 2.96
C SER A 122 17.43 14.67 3.17
N ASN A 123 17.26 14.09 4.37
CA ASN A 123 17.63 12.70 4.63
C ASN A 123 16.61 11.69 4.09
N PHE A 124 15.42 12.12 3.67
CA PHE A 124 14.41 11.27 3.02
C PHE A 124 14.49 11.40 1.50
N TYR A 125 13.94 10.43 0.77
CA TYR A 125 13.76 10.53 -0.68
C TYR A 125 12.68 11.56 -1.02
N ASP A 126 12.97 12.47 -1.97
CA ASP A 126 12.05 13.55 -2.35
C ASP A 126 10.67 13.05 -2.82
N THR A 127 10.64 11.97 -3.59
CA THR A 127 9.43 11.32 -4.08
C THR A 127 8.47 10.92 -2.93
N LEU A 128 9.01 10.53 -1.78
CA LEU A 128 8.19 10.14 -0.63
C LEU A 128 7.52 11.35 0.03
N TRP A 129 8.15 12.53 0.01
CA TRP A 129 7.49 13.76 0.46
C TRP A 129 6.31 14.13 -0.44
N ASN A 130 6.47 13.98 -1.76
CA ASN A 130 5.38 14.24 -2.71
C ASN A 130 4.18 13.34 -2.41
N TYR A 131 4.41 12.04 -2.17
CA TYR A 131 3.34 11.09 -1.81
C TYR A 131 2.66 11.43 -0.47
N ASN A 132 3.43 11.85 0.54
CA ASN A 132 2.91 12.15 1.88
C ASN A 132 2.40 13.59 2.03
N SER A 133 2.15 14.28 0.92
CA SER A 133 1.63 15.64 0.85
C SER A 133 0.39 15.73 -0.04
N LEU A 134 -0.45 16.72 0.22
CA LEU A 134 -1.59 17.08 -0.62
C LEU A 134 -1.59 18.57 -0.86
N ASP A 135 -1.68 19.03 -2.10
CA ASP A 135 -1.68 20.45 -2.48
C ASP A 135 -0.51 21.26 -1.89
N GLY A 136 0.67 20.62 -1.79
CA GLY A 136 1.90 21.22 -1.26
C GLY A 136 1.96 21.31 0.26
N THR A 137 1.01 20.74 0.98
CA THR A 137 1.01 20.60 2.44
C THR A 137 1.38 19.20 2.85
N THR A 138 2.35 19.03 3.73
CA THR A 138 2.79 17.71 4.23
C THR A 138 1.91 17.28 5.40
N TYR A 139 1.34 16.08 5.31
CA TYR A 139 0.46 15.49 6.33
C TYR A 139 1.03 14.23 6.99
N GLY A 140 2.09 13.66 6.45
CA GLY A 140 2.76 12.49 7.02
C GLY A 140 4.27 12.54 6.86
N ILE A 141 4.98 11.95 7.82
CA ILE A 141 6.42 11.71 7.69
C ILE A 141 6.60 10.30 7.13
N PRO A 142 7.36 10.11 6.04
CA PRO A 142 7.57 8.78 5.47
C PRO A 142 8.15 7.80 6.50
N VAL A 143 7.58 6.61 6.58
CA VAL A 143 8.02 5.52 7.49
C VAL A 143 8.61 4.39 6.68
N GLY A 144 7.93 3.99 5.63
CA GLY A 144 8.33 2.97 4.69
C GLY A 144 7.74 3.27 3.31
N PHE A 145 8.14 2.50 2.32
CA PHE A 145 7.53 2.53 0.99
C PHE A 145 7.62 1.16 0.34
N THR A 146 6.84 0.99 -0.69
CA THR A 146 7.05 -0.06 -1.67
C THR A 146 6.80 0.48 -3.08
N THR A 147 7.51 -0.10 -4.01
CA THR A 147 7.19 -0.14 -5.43
C THR A 147 7.07 -1.59 -5.83
N HIS A 148 6.66 -1.88 -7.03
CA HIS A 148 6.67 -3.24 -7.56
C HIS A 148 7.92 -3.49 -8.40
N ALA A 149 8.35 -4.76 -8.43
CA ALA A 149 9.46 -5.23 -9.24
C ALA A 149 9.15 -6.63 -9.78
N LEU A 150 9.91 -7.09 -10.78
CA LEU A 150 9.77 -8.44 -11.33
C LEU A 150 10.54 -9.44 -10.48
N PHE A 151 9.81 -10.35 -9.84
CA PHE A 151 10.35 -11.53 -9.19
C PHE A 151 10.48 -12.68 -10.17
N TYR A 152 11.55 -13.48 -10.06
CA TYR A 152 11.76 -14.67 -10.88
C TYR A 152 12.34 -15.83 -10.09
N ASN A 153 11.98 -17.05 -10.46
CA ASN A 153 12.45 -18.29 -9.85
C ASN A 153 13.72 -18.78 -10.57
N LYS A 154 14.88 -18.66 -9.92
CA LYS A 154 16.20 -19.05 -10.49
C LYS A 154 16.29 -20.53 -10.85
N ASP A 155 15.64 -21.38 -10.10
CA ASP A 155 15.67 -22.84 -10.35
C ASP A 155 14.96 -23.18 -11.66
N LEU A 156 13.82 -22.54 -11.96
CA LEU A 156 13.12 -22.70 -13.22
C LEU A 156 13.89 -22.14 -14.42
N PHE A 157 14.58 -21.02 -14.24
CA PHE A 157 15.50 -20.49 -15.28
C PHE A 157 16.66 -21.43 -15.55
N ALA A 158 17.26 -22.00 -14.50
CA ALA A 158 18.34 -22.98 -14.62
C ALA A 158 17.83 -24.29 -15.28
N GLU A 159 16.65 -24.79 -14.89
CA GLU A 159 16.03 -25.97 -15.50
C GLU A 159 15.71 -25.75 -16.98
N ALA A 160 15.19 -24.57 -17.34
CA ALA A 160 14.94 -24.19 -18.72
C ALA A 160 16.24 -23.97 -19.50
N GLY A 161 17.39 -23.80 -18.84
CA GLY A 161 18.70 -23.55 -19.45
C GLY A 161 18.77 -22.20 -20.16
N ILE A 162 18.15 -21.18 -19.59
CA ILE A 162 18.15 -19.79 -20.08
C ILE A 162 18.81 -18.86 -19.07
N ALA A 163 19.29 -17.71 -19.55
CA ALA A 163 19.88 -16.70 -18.68
C ALA A 163 18.81 -16.07 -17.76
N GLU A 164 19.23 -15.69 -16.55
CA GLU A 164 18.38 -14.95 -15.62
C GLU A 164 18.06 -13.54 -16.16
N PRO A 165 16.91 -12.95 -15.74
CA PRO A 165 16.56 -11.58 -16.08
C PRO A 165 17.60 -10.56 -15.63
N THR A 166 17.63 -9.43 -16.33
CA THR A 166 18.44 -8.26 -15.98
C THR A 166 17.56 -7.00 -15.90
N ASN A 167 18.05 -5.93 -15.30
CA ASN A 167 17.28 -4.70 -15.11
C ASN A 167 16.93 -3.95 -16.42
N ASP A 168 17.50 -4.34 -17.53
CA ASP A 168 17.25 -3.79 -18.87
C ASP A 168 16.33 -4.67 -19.74
N TRP A 169 15.69 -5.67 -19.15
CA TRP A 169 14.73 -6.51 -19.86
C TRP A 169 13.57 -5.70 -20.42
N THR A 170 13.16 -6.14 -21.61
CA THR A 170 11.91 -5.70 -22.25
C THR A 170 10.80 -6.73 -22.06
N TRP A 171 9.55 -6.32 -22.30
CA TRP A 171 8.42 -7.26 -22.33
C TRP A 171 8.60 -8.38 -23.36
N ASP A 172 9.30 -8.09 -24.49
CA ASP A 172 9.67 -9.11 -25.47
C ASP A 172 10.61 -10.17 -24.88
N ASP A 173 11.56 -9.76 -24.03
CA ASP A 173 12.48 -10.70 -23.37
C ASP A 173 11.74 -11.55 -22.33
N LEU A 174 10.85 -10.95 -21.54
CA LEU A 174 9.99 -11.67 -20.60
C LEU A 174 9.13 -12.72 -21.33
N GLN A 175 8.45 -12.32 -22.43
CA GLN A 175 7.60 -13.24 -23.19
C GLN A 175 8.41 -14.42 -23.76
N LYS A 176 9.59 -14.19 -24.31
CA LYS A 176 10.48 -15.24 -24.81
C LYS A 176 10.90 -16.21 -23.71
N ALA A 177 11.28 -15.67 -22.54
CA ALA A 177 11.68 -16.47 -21.39
C ALA A 177 10.47 -17.28 -20.85
N ALA A 178 9.33 -16.63 -20.68
CA ALA A 178 8.09 -17.25 -20.19
C ALA A 178 7.67 -18.43 -21.09
N LYS A 179 7.67 -18.22 -22.41
CA LYS A 179 7.36 -19.28 -23.39
C LYS A 179 8.37 -20.43 -23.33
N THR A 180 9.66 -20.12 -23.21
CA THR A 180 10.71 -21.14 -23.12
C THR A 180 10.57 -21.98 -21.84
N ILE A 181 10.26 -21.36 -20.71
CA ILE A 181 10.02 -22.07 -19.44
C ILE A 181 8.77 -22.95 -19.56
N TYR A 182 7.68 -22.44 -20.12
CA TYR A 182 6.48 -23.24 -20.37
C TYR A 182 6.77 -24.47 -21.23
N GLU A 183 7.48 -24.32 -22.33
CA GLU A 183 7.82 -25.41 -23.25
C GLU A 183 8.75 -26.46 -22.63
N LYS A 184 9.69 -26.05 -21.75
CA LYS A 184 10.71 -26.97 -21.20
C LYS A 184 10.36 -27.53 -19.84
N CYS A 185 9.77 -26.74 -18.96
CA CYS A 185 9.49 -27.09 -17.58
C CYS A 185 8.00 -27.46 -17.37
N GLY A 186 7.10 -27.09 -18.29
CA GLY A 186 5.66 -27.38 -18.20
C GLY A 186 4.93 -26.55 -17.14
N VAL A 187 5.54 -25.45 -16.66
CA VAL A 187 4.93 -24.50 -15.73
C VAL A 187 4.69 -23.15 -16.42
N LYS A 188 3.79 -22.34 -15.91
CA LYS A 188 3.54 -21.02 -16.45
C LYS A 188 4.79 -20.13 -16.32
N GLY A 189 5.14 -19.41 -17.36
CA GLY A 189 6.30 -18.52 -17.33
C GLY A 189 6.04 -17.21 -16.59
N PHE A 190 4.78 -16.74 -16.60
CA PHE A 190 4.39 -15.48 -15.95
C PHE A 190 2.97 -15.58 -15.37
N SER A 191 2.73 -14.87 -14.27
CA SER A 191 1.38 -14.64 -13.74
C SER A 191 1.13 -13.15 -13.51
N PHE A 192 -0.11 -12.72 -13.73
CA PHE A 192 -0.55 -11.35 -13.51
C PHE A 192 -1.96 -11.32 -12.95
N GLN A 193 -2.33 -10.22 -12.31
CA GLN A 193 -3.66 -10.07 -11.73
C GLN A 193 -4.69 -9.69 -12.80
N MET A 194 -5.82 -10.38 -12.81
CA MET A 194 -6.96 -10.15 -13.70
C MET A 194 -7.95 -9.17 -13.04
N LYS A 195 -7.46 -8.02 -12.57
CA LYS A 195 -8.30 -7.00 -11.93
C LYS A 195 -7.84 -5.60 -12.31
N PRO A 196 -8.76 -4.64 -12.39
CA PRO A 196 -8.43 -3.25 -12.70
C PRO A 196 -7.83 -2.49 -11.51
N ASP A 197 -7.28 -3.18 -10.52
CA ASP A 197 -6.66 -2.54 -9.37
C ASP A 197 -5.49 -1.68 -9.85
N PRO A 198 -5.48 -0.36 -9.59
CA PRO A 198 -4.40 0.51 -10.00
C PRO A 198 -3.05 0.07 -9.44
N TYR A 199 -3.03 -0.51 -8.24
CA TYR A 199 -1.80 -0.98 -7.60
C TYR A 199 -1.18 -2.20 -8.29
N ASP A 200 -1.99 -3.03 -8.95
CA ASP A 200 -1.52 -4.27 -9.56
C ASP A 200 -1.48 -4.24 -11.09
N PHE A 201 -2.14 -3.27 -11.74
CA PHE A 201 -2.23 -3.26 -13.20
C PHE A 201 -1.89 -1.92 -13.86
N GLU A 202 -2.25 -0.77 -13.28
CA GLU A 202 -2.13 0.53 -13.96
C GLU A 202 -0.67 0.89 -14.29
N MET A 203 0.29 0.41 -13.51
CA MET A 203 1.72 0.59 -13.77
C MET A 203 2.17 0.06 -15.14
N TYR A 204 1.51 -0.96 -15.69
CA TYR A 204 1.79 -1.45 -17.04
C TYR A 204 1.34 -0.47 -18.12
N LEU A 205 0.20 0.21 -17.88
CA LEU A 205 -0.28 1.27 -18.75
C LEU A 205 0.68 2.46 -18.71
N TRP A 206 1.05 2.92 -17.53
CA TRP A 206 2.04 4.00 -17.37
C TRP A 206 3.36 3.67 -18.05
N SER A 207 3.87 2.46 -17.87
CA SER A 207 5.11 2.00 -18.50
C SER A 207 5.04 2.01 -20.04
N ASN A 208 3.85 1.95 -20.64
CA ASN A 208 3.66 2.13 -22.07
C ASN A 208 3.25 3.57 -22.45
N GLY A 209 3.22 4.51 -21.49
CA GLY A 209 2.91 5.93 -21.71
C GLY A 209 1.42 6.22 -21.93
N THR A 210 0.58 5.54 -21.17
CA THR A 210 -0.87 5.77 -21.06
C THR A 210 -1.30 5.52 -19.60
N ALA A 211 -2.60 5.63 -19.30
CA ALA A 211 -3.18 5.37 -17.98
C ALA A 211 -4.62 4.90 -18.13
N TYR A 212 -5.32 4.58 -17.05
CA TYR A 212 -6.77 4.38 -17.10
C TYR A 212 -7.47 5.69 -17.47
N THR A 213 -7.05 6.80 -16.87
CA THR A 213 -7.69 8.12 -17.02
C THR A 213 -6.69 9.21 -17.37
N ASP A 214 -7.19 10.37 -17.79
CA ASP A 214 -6.44 11.62 -17.71
C ASP A 214 -6.50 12.24 -16.30
N GLU A 215 -5.88 13.40 -16.12
CA GLU A 215 -5.84 14.14 -14.83
C GLU A 215 -7.24 14.59 -14.36
N ASP A 216 -8.20 14.67 -15.24
CA ASP A 216 -9.60 15.05 -14.95
C ASP A 216 -10.49 13.81 -14.69
N GLY A 217 -9.93 12.60 -14.71
CA GLY A 217 -10.64 11.34 -14.48
C GLY A 217 -11.36 10.76 -15.71
N ASN A 218 -11.12 11.28 -16.94
CA ASN A 218 -11.78 10.77 -18.13
C ASN A 218 -11.09 9.50 -18.64
N LEU A 219 -11.88 8.45 -18.89
CA LEU A 219 -11.41 7.18 -19.47
C LEU A 219 -11.14 7.28 -20.98
N GLU A 220 -11.97 8.06 -21.69
CA GLU A 220 -11.89 8.17 -23.16
C GLU A 220 -10.52 8.71 -23.60
N LYS A 221 -9.91 8.09 -24.60
CA LYS A 221 -8.56 8.37 -25.15
C LYS A 221 -7.38 7.94 -24.27
N ASN A 222 -7.63 7.47 -23.05
CA ASN A 222 -6.63 6.87 -22.18
C ASN A 222 -6.82 5.35 -22.13
N LEU A 223 -7.88 4.87 -21.49
CA LEU A 223 -8.19 3.44 -21.40
C LEU A 223 -8.32 2.79 -22.78
N ASN A 224 -8.94 3.45 -23.75
CA ASN A 224 -9.09 2.94 -25.12
C ASN A 224 -8.04 3.47 -26.11
N SER A 225 -6.93 4.04 -25.60
CA SER A 225 -5.81 4.46 -26.45
C SER A 225 -5.15 3.28 -27.16
N LYS A 226 -4.42 3.55 -28.25
CA LYS A 226 -3.62 2.52 -28.91
C LYS A 226 -2.62 1.86 -27.95
N LYS A 227 -1.95 2.66 -27.13
CA LYS A 227 -0.96 2.17 -26.15
C LYS A 227 -1.58 1.31 -25.06
N SER A 228 -2.78 1.67 -24.60
CA SER A 228 -3.55 0.85 -23.65
C SER A 228 -3.91 -0.51 -24.26
N LYS A 229 -4.48 -0.48 -25.48
CA LYS A 229 -4.85 -1.70 -26.24
C LYS A 229 -3.66 -2.63 -26.44
N GLU A 230 -2.47 -2.09 -26.76
CA GLU A 230 -1.23 -2.87 -26.89
C GLU A 230 -0.88 -3.63 -25.60
N VAL A 231 -1.05 -3.02 -24.41
CA VAL A 231 -0.81 -3.68 -23.13
C VAL A 231 -1.79 -4.84 -22.92
N PHE A 232 -3.08 -4.60 -23.08
CA PHE A 232 -4.10 -5.63 -22.90
C PHE A 232 -3.96 -6.76 -23.93
N GLU A 233 -3.66 -6.44 -25.18
CA GLU A 233 -3.43 -7.43 -26.23
C GLU A 233 -2.21 -8.30 -25.91
N MET A 234 -1.12 -7.70 -25.41
CA MET A 234 0.08 -8.44 -25.00
C MET A 234 -0.23 -9.45 -23.90
N PHE A 235 -0.88 -9.04 -22.81
CA PHE A 235 -1.23 -9.95 -21.72
C PHE A 235 -2.23 -11.03 -22.15
N GLN A 236 -3.23 -10.68 -22.99
CA GLN A 236 -4.17 -11.64 -23.51
C GLN A 236 -3.50 -12.67 -24.43
N GLU A 237 -2.54 -12.26 -25.26
CA GLU A 237 -1.81 -13.19 -26.13
C GLU A 237 -0.97 -14.18 -25.31
N MET A 238 -0.34 -13.72 -24.24
CA MET A 238 0.40 -14.59 -23.32
C MET A 238 -0.52 -15.63 -22.65
N GLU A 239 -1.74 -15.26 -22.31
CA GLU A 239 -2.76 -16.15 -21.77
C GLU A 239 -3.28 -17.14 -22.83
N LYS A 240 -3.58 -16.68 -24.04
CA LYS A 240 -4.02 -17.51 -25.18
C LYS A 240 -3.00 -18.56 -25.59
N GLU A 241 -1.73 -18.20 -25.57
CA GLU A 241 -0.62 -19.12 -25.85
C GLU A 241 -0.23 -19.98 -24.64
N GLU A 242 -0.95 -19.88 -23.53
CA GLU A 242 -0.84 -20.68 -22.32
C GLU A 242 0.49 -20.59 -21.56
N TYR A 243 1.41 -19.68 -21.91
CA TYR A 243 2.66 -19.51 -21.17
C TYR A 243 2.59 -18.46 -20.06
N ALA A 244 1.47 -17.76 -19.93
CA ALA A 244 1.13 -16.97 -18.75
C ALA A 244 -0.19 -17.45 -18.15
N VAL A 245 -0.57 -16.87 -17.00
CA VAL A 245 -1.85 -17.09 -16.35
C VAL A 245 -2.37 -15.82 -15.72
N ALA A 246 -3.60 -15.45 -16.07
CA ALA A 246 -4.35 -14.41 -15.38
C ALA A 246 -4.95 -14.99 -14.08
N THR A 247 -4.76 -14.31 -12.96
CA THR A 247 -5.17 -14.77 -11.64
C THR A 247 -6.12 -13.77 -10.98
N GLU A 248 -6.97 -14.25 -10.08
CA GLU A 248 -7.83 -13.36 -9.28
C GLU A 248 -7.06 -12.60 -8.18
N LYS A 249 -5.85 -13.06 -7.87
CA LYS A 249 -4.92 -12.48 -6.91
C LYS A 249 -3.61 -12.12 -7.63
N THR A 250 -2.62 -11.70 -6.88
CA THR A 250 -1.33 -11.21 -7.39
C THR A 250 -0.40 -12.26 -7.97
N GLY A 251 -0.75 -13.54 -7.90
CA GLY A 251 0.10 -14.65 -8.39
C GLY A 251 1.19 -15.12 -7.40
N THR A 252 1.23 -14.57 -6.21
CA THR A 252 2.21 -14.95 -5.18
C THR A 252 2.11 -16.41 -4.79
N ASP A 253 0.89 -16.94 -4.64
CA ASP A 253 0.66 -18.34 -4.27
C ASP A 253 1.16 -19.30 -5.35
N GLU A 254 0.94 -18.98 -6.62
CA GLU A 254 1.42 -19.73 -7.79
C GLU A 254 2.95 -19.70 -7.86
N PHE A 255 3.55 -18.57 -7.59
CA PHE A 255 5.01 -18.40 -7.59
C PHE A 255 5.66 -19.20 -6.45
N ARG A 256 5.15 -19.10 -5.22
CA ARG A 256 5.63 -19.85 -4.05
C ARG A 256 5.46 -21.37 -4.23
N ALA A 257 4.39 -21.79 -4.89
CA ALA A 257 4.17 -23.20 -5.23
C ALA A 257 5.04 -23.71 -6.39
N GLY A 258 5.80 -22.85 -7.07
CA GLY A 258 6.59 -23.19 -8.26
C GLY A 258 5.75 -23.45 -9.51
N ASN A 259 4.51 -22.99 -9.54
CA ASN A 259 3.58 -23.12 -10.67
C ASN A 259 3.76 -22.02 -11.72
N THR A 260 4.41 -20.94 -11.34
CA THR A 260 4.81 -19.84 -12.24
C THR A 260 6.25 -19.44 -11.99
N ALA A 261 6.94 -18.99 -13.04
CA ALA A 261 8.35 -18.65 -12.98
C ALA A 261 8.60 -17.17 -12.67
N MET A 262 7.67 -16.30 -13.00
CA MET A 262 7.80 -14.84 -12.83
C MET A 262 6.46 -14.21 -12.46
N TYR A 263 6.52 -13.12 -11.67
CA TYR A 263 5.39 -12.23 -11.39
C TYR A 263 5.90 -10.86 -10.95
N VAL A 264 5.06 -9.83 -11.06
CA VAL A 264 5.38 -8.49 -10.58
C VAL A 264 4.67 -8.24 -9.26
N TYR A 265 5.41 -7.82 -8.22
CA TYR A 265 4.84 -7.60 -6.89
C TYR A 265 5.68 -6.67 -6.03
N GLY A 266 5.15 -6.30 -4.85
CA GLY A 266 5.80 -5.43 -3.89
C GLY A 266 6.87 -6.12 -3.04
N SER A 267 7.70 -5.31 -2.38
CA SER A 267 8.84 -5.78 -1.56
C SER A 267 8.42 -6.63 -0.36
N TRP A 268 7.19 -6.51 0.13
CA TRP A 268 6.67 -7.33 1.24
C TRP A 268 6.60 -8.85 0.94
N ALA A 269 6.77 -9.26 -0.31
CA ALA A 269 6.89 -10.68 -0.65
C ALA A 269 8.21 -11.30 -0.19
N ILE A 270 9.26 -10.49 -0.01
CA ILE A 270 10.63 -10.95 0.21
C ILE A 270 10.73 -11.83 1.45
N ASP A 271 10.22 -11.38 2.58
CA ASP A 271 10.31 -12.13 3.84
C ASP A 271 9.69 -13.52 3.71
N SER A 272 8.49 -13.62 3.12
CA SER A 272 7.83 -14.91 2.94
C SER A 272 8.54 -15.84 1.96
N LEU A 273 9.21 -15.30 0.94
CA LEU A 273 10.01 -16.09 0.00
C LEU A 273 11.31 -16.61 0.65
N GLU A 274 11.92 -15.78 1.51
CA GLU A 274 13.11 -16.17 2.28
C GLU A 274 12.78 -17.23 3.34
N GLU A 275 11.65 -17.09 4.05
CA GLU A 275 11.16 -18.09 4.99
C GLU A 275 10.86 -19.44 4.33
N ASP A 276 10.32 -19.43 3.12
CA ASP A 276 10.10 -20.64 2.31
C ASP A 276 11.41 -21.23 1.74
N GLY A 277 12.52 -20.50 1.85
CA GLY A 277 13.82 -20.90 1.30
C GLY A 277 13.85 -20.92 -0.23
N MET A 278 13.06 -20.08 -0.88
CA MET A 278 13.00 -20.01 -2.34
C MET A 278 14.29 -19.43 -2.92
N ASN A 279 14.75 -20.00 -4.03
CA ASN A 279 15.85 -19.47 -4.83
C ASN A 279 15.31 -18.50 -5.88
N TYR A 280 15.10 -17.24 -5.48
CA TYR A 280 14.51 -16.20 -6.33
C TYR A 280 15.51 -15.09 -6.65
N GLY A 281 15.15 -14.24 -7.59
CA GLY A 281 15.80 -12.97 -7.85
C GLY A 281 14.76 -11.89 -8.13
N VAL A 282 15.20 -10.64 -8.08
CA VAL A 282 14.37 -9.46 -8.33
C VAL A 282 15.07 -8.57 -9.33
N VAL A 283 14.35 -8.06 -10.31
CA VAL A 283 14.81 -7.05 -11.26
C VAL A 283 13.72 -6.01 -11.51
N ASN A 284 14.07 -4.93 -12.19
CA ASN A 284 13.11 -3.91 -12.58
C ASN A 284 11.95 -4.52 -13.40
N ILE A 285 10.78 -3.87 -13.38
CA ILE A 285 9.68 -4.19 -14.30
C ILE A 285 10.21 -4.04 -15.73
N PRO A 286 9.95 -5.00 -16.65
CA PRO A 286 10.38 -4.90 -18.02
C PRO A 286 9.86 -3.66 -18.73
N SER A 287 10.67 -3.04 -19.59
CA SER A 287 10.28 -1.88 -20.36
C SER A 287 9.57 -2.26 -21.67
N PHE A 288 8.71 -1.37 -22.16
CA PHE A 288 8.20 -1.47 -23.53
C PHE A 288 9.25 -0.93 -24.50
N ALA A 289 9.52 -1.66 -25.58
CA ALA A 289 10.58 -1.32 -26.52
C ALA A 289 10.39 0.05 -27.20
N ASP A 290 9.13 0.47 -27.39
CA ASP A 290 8.76 1.72 -28.05
C ASP A 290 8.36 2.83 -27.05
N ALA A 291 8.57 2.64 -25.73
CA ALA A 291 8.28 3.66 -24.74
C ALA A 291 9.39 4.74 -24.73
N ASP A 292 8.97 5.99 -24.52
CA ASP A 292 9.87 7.15 -24.48
C ASP A 292 10.60 7.28 -23.11
N HIS A 293 10.25 6.43 -22.14
CA HIS A 293 10.76 6.44 -20.76
C HIS A 293 10.93 5.01 -20.23
N PRO A 294 11.75 4.80 -19.20
CA PRO A 294 11.87 3.50 -18.55
C PRO A 294 10.52 3.08 -17.94
N SER A 295 10.39 1.79 -17.60
CA SER A 295 9.22 1.30 -16.86
C SER A 295 9.06 2.03 -15.55
N VAL A 296 7.82 2.21 -15.15
CA VAL A 296 7.44 2.79 -13.87
C VAL A 296 6.64 1.79 -13.06
N SER A 297 6.59 1.99 -11.77
CA SER A 297 5.83 1.17 -10.84
C SER A 297 4.74 2.00 -10.18
N ILE A 298 3.80 1.34 -9.55
CA ILE A 298 3.05 1.96 -8.47
C ILE A 298 4.01 2.33 -7.35
N LEU A 299 3.76 3.47 -6.71
CA LEU A 299 4.38 3.85 -5.46
C LEU A 299 3.31 3.82 -4.38
N SER A 300 3.60 3.15 -3.28
CA SER A 300 2.86 3.25 -2.03
C SER A 300 3.83 3.62 -0.91
N SER A 301 3.51 4.62 -0.14
CA SER A 301 4.29 5.02 1.04
C SER A 301 3.42 4.94 2.28
N SER A 302 3.94 4.26 3.30
CA SER A 302 3.42 4.39 4.65
C SER A 302 4.00 5.64 5.28
N GLY A 303 3.13 6.55 5.69
CA GLY A 303 3.50 7.71 6.48
C GLY A 303 2.98 7.60 7.90
N ILE A 304 3.54 8.39 8.80
CA ILE A 304 3.02 8.57 10.15
C ILE A 304 2.49 9.99 10.29
N SER A 305 1.24 10.11 10.69
CA SER A 305 0.47 11.36 10.73
C SER A 305 -0.02 11.66 12.13
N ILE A 306 -0.30 12.93 12.39
CA ILE A 306 -0.89 13.43 13.65
C ILE A 306 -2.34 13.80 13.38
N SER A 307 -3.24 13.44 14.27
CA SER A 307 -4.64 13.86 14.21
C SER A 307 -4.76 15.37 14.43
N LYS A 308 -5.56 16.03 13.58
CA LYS A 308 -5.91 17.45 13.75
C LYS A 308 -6.58 17.71 15.08
N ASP A 309 -7.33 16.74 15.63
CA ASP A 309 -8.07 16.84 16.87
C ASP A 309 -7.26 16.50 18.12
N SER A 310 -6.03 15.99 17.97
CA SER A 310 -5.15 15.72 19.11
C SER A 310 -4.94 16.99 19.94
N LYS A 311 -5.01 16.84 21.26
CA LYS A 311 -4.76 17.90 22.25
C LYS A 311 -3.28 17.95 22.68
N HIS A 312 -2.48 17.00 22.20
CA HIS A 312 -1.11 16.72 22.59
C HIS A 312 -0.19 16.63 21.37
N LYS A 313 -0.33 17.62 20.45
CA LYS A 313 0.36 17.58 19.16
C LYS A 313 1.89 17.66 19.27
N ASP A 314 2.40 18.41 20.25
CA ASP A 314 3.84 18.52 20.47
C ASP A 314 4.42 17.18 20.99
N GLU A 315 3.72 16.51 21.90
CA GLU A 315 4.09 15.20 22.39
C GLU A 315 3.91 14.10 21.31
N ALA A 316 2.88 14.24 20.46
CA ALA A 316 2.70 13.39 19.29
C ALA A 316 3.86 13.54 18.30
N TRP A 317 4.37 14.77 18.11
CA TRP A 317 5.53 15.03 17.27
C TRP A 317 6.81 14.37 17.82
N GLU A 318 7.01 14.39 19.16
CA GLU A 318 8.14 13.64 19.76
C GLU A 318 8.07 12.14 19.43
N PHE A 319 6.87 11.55 19.48
CA PHE A 319 6.69 10.16 19.08
C PHE A 319 6.92 9.95 17.58
N VAL A 320 6.45 10.84 16.70
CA VAL A 320 6.70 10.80 15.26
C VAL A 320 8.20 10.83 14.96
N LYS A 321 8.96 11.72 15.60
CA LYS A 321 10.43 11.77 15.42
C LYS A 321 11.13 10.50 15.87
N PHE A 322 10.73 9.95 17.01
CA PHE A 322 11.25 8.67 17.47
C PHE A 322 10.96 7.58 16.45
N TRP A 323 9.70 7.47 15.99
CA TRP A 323 9.26 6.44 15.05
C TRP A 323 9.95 6.51 13.69
N THR A 324 10.34 7.70 13.26
CA THR A 324 11.04 7.95 11.99
C THR A 324 12.55 8.13 12.15
N SER A 325 13.11 7.81 13.31
CA SER A 325 14.55 7.87 13.56
C SER A 325 15.33 6.84 12.74
N GLU A 326 16.63 7.06 12.58
CA GLU A 326 17.53 6.11 11.90
C GLU A 326 17.53 4.73 12.57
N GLU A 327 17.49 4.70 13.90
CA GLU A 327 17.49 3.46 14.67
C GLU A 327 16.25 2.63 14.32
N LEU A 328 15.06 3.22 14.39
CA LEU A 328 13.82 2.50 14.09
C LEU A 328 13.67 2.19 12.60
N ASN A 329 14.18 3.04 11.73
CA ASN A 329 14.18 2.76 10.30
C ASN A 329 15.05 1.53 9.96
N LYS A 330 16.18 1.33 10.69
CA LYS A 330 17.00 0.11 10.59
C LYS A 330 16.30 -1.12 11.15
N GLU A 331 15.64 -1.01 12.30
CA GLU A 331 14.96 -2.13 12.96
C GLU A 331 13.73 -2.63 12.17
N ARG A 332 13.19 -1.79 11.26
CA ARG A 332 12.08 -2.15 10.38
C ARG A 332 12.50 -2.70 9.01
N ILE A 333 13.80 -2.82 8.72
CA ILE A 333 14.28 -3.49 7.50
C ILE A 333 13.72 -4.92 7.48
N GLY A 334 13.12 -5.30 6.36
CA GLY A 334 12.40 -6.56 6.19
C GLY A 334 10.88 -6.42 6.34
N LEU A 335 10.39 -5.49 7.16
CA LEU A 335 8.97 -5.11 7.17
C LEU A 335 8.66 -4.08 6.09
N GLU A 336 9.49 -3.05 6.03
CA GLU A 336 9.36 -1.92 5.11
C GLU A 336 10.74 -1.57 4.54
N LEU A 337 10.75 -1.02 3.33
CA LEU A 337 11.99 -0.50 2.77
C LEU A 337 12.37 0.81 3.46
N PRO A 338 13.65 0.96 3.87
CA PRO A 338 14.15 2.19 4.48
C PRO A 338 13.87 3.44 3.64
N VAL A 339 13.44 4.50 4.31
CA VAL A 339 13.11 5.79 3.69
C VAL A 339 14.20 6.84 3.88
N LEU A 340 15.17 6.58 4.77
CA LEU A 340 16.27 7.49 5.08
C LEU A 340 17.51 7.18 4.24
N ASN A 341 18.02 8.18 3.52
CA ASN A 341 19.24 8.06 2.73
C ASN A 341 20.43 7.55 3.55
N SER A 342 20.58 8.04 4.80
CA SER A 342 21.62 7.61 5.73
C SER A 342 21.54 6.11 6.09
N VAL A 343 20.33 5.58 6.23
CA VAL A 343 20.11 4.14 6.50
C VAL A 343 20.37 3.31 5.26
N VAL A 344 19.86 3.72 4.10
CA VAL A 344 20.10 3.03 2.84
C VAL A 344 21.61 2.91 2.54
N GLU A 345 22.39 3.98 2.81
CA GLU A 345 23.83 3.99 2.64
C GLU A 345 24.54 3.12 3.68
N SER A 346 24.23 3.29 4.99
CA SER A 346 24.92 2.57 6.08
C SER A 346 24.66 1.07 6.04
N GLU A 347 23.47 0.64 5.69
CA GLU A 347 23.07 -0.78 5.58
C GLU A 347 23.30 -1.34 4.17
N LYS A 348 23.85 -0.53 3.24
CA LYS A 348 24.19 -0.91 1.85
C LYS A 348 23.02 -1.55 1.11
N ILE A 349 21.83 -1.00 1.29
CA ILE A 349 20.60 -1.55 0.72
C ILE A 349 20.69 -1.64 -0.80
N MET A 350 21.28 -0.63 -1.46
CA MET A 350 21.46 -0.63 -2.91
C MET A 350 22.48 -1.65 -3.43
N GLU A 351 23.33 -2.23 -2.56
CA GLU A 351 24.23 -3.33 -2.91
C GLU A 351 23.53 -4.71 -2.81
N GLN A 352 22.30 -4.76 -2.26
CA GLN A 352 21.52 -5.98 -2.07
C GLN A 352 20.57 -6.18 -3.26
N PRO A 353 20.78 -7.23 -4.09
CA PRO A 353 20.08 -7.36 -5.37
C PRO A 353 18.56 -7.56 -5.22
N GLN A 354 18.09 -8.05 -4.07
CA GLN A 354 16.65 -8.20 -3.80
C GLN A 354 15.94 -6.88 -3.48
N TYR A 355 16.68 -5.83 -3.06
CA TYR A 355 16.09 -4.53 -2.69
C TYR A 355 16.35 -3.42 -3.72
N ALA A 356 17.52 -3.43 -4.38
CA ALA A 356 17.91 -2.38 -5.29
C ALA A 356 16.89 -2.04 -6.40
N PRO A 357 16.18 -3.02 -7.02
CA PRO A 357 15.17 -2.72 -8.04
C PRO A 357 14.03 -1.84 -7.54
N PHE A 358 13.60 -1.99 -6.28
CA PHE A 358 12.52 -1.19 -5.72
C PHE A 358 12.88 0.30 -5.60
N TYR A 359 14.13 0.62 -5.30
CA TYR A 359 14.61 2.01 -5.26
C TYR A 359 14.75 2.59 -6.67
N THR A 360 15.21 1.78 -7.64
CA THR A 360 15.20 2.20 -9.04
C THR A 360 13.78 2.53 -9.51
N MET A 361 12.81 1.69 -9.14
CA MET A 361 11.40 1.95 -9.46
C MET A 361 10.87 3.18 -8.71
N LEU A 362 11.28 3.44 -7.46
CA LEU A 362 10.92 4.64 -6.72
C LEU A 362 11.34 5.92 -7.48
N GLU A 363 12.59 5.97 -7.92
CA GLU A 363 13.12 7.13 -8.67
C GLU A 363 12.41 7.34 -10.02
N GLN A 364 11.98 6.25 -10.67
CA GLN A 364 11.33 6.29 -11.98
C GLN A 364 9.82 6.59 -11.90
N SER A 365 9.20 6.44 -10.73
CA SER A 365 7.74 6.48 -10.56
C SER A 365 7.22 7.79 -9.96
N ASP A 366 8.05 8.82 -9.85
CA ASP A 366 7.62 10.13 -9.36
C ASP A 366 6.61 10.78 -10.32
N GLY A 367 5.54 11.34 -9.77
CA GLY A 367 4.51 12.04 -10.51
C GLY A 367 3.39 11.16 -11.10
N TYR A 368 3.44 9.83 -10.90
CA TYR A 368 2.35 8.94 -11.30
C TYR A 368 1.34 8.78 -10.16
N THR A 369 0.08 9.08 -10.45
CA THR A 369 -1.01 9.02 -9.46
C THR A 369 -2.00 7.92 -9.86
N PRO A 370 -2.30 6.97 -8.97
CA PRO A 370 -3.30 5.93 -9.23
C PRO A 370 -4.67 6.50 -9.56
N ALA A 371 -5.39 5.91 -10.52
CA ALA A 371 -6.74 6.31 -10.88
C ALA A 371 -7.71 6.33 -9.68
N SER A 372 -7.48 5.48 -8.69
CA SER A 372 -8.24 5.46 -7.44
C SER A 372 -8.08 6.71 -6.57
N PHE A 373 -7.06 7.55 -6.81
CA PHE A 373 -6.88 8.84 -6.14
C PHE A 373 -7.42 10.02 -6.97
N ILE A 374 -7.68 9.78 -8.27
CA ILE A 374 -8.20 10.81 -9.19
C ILE A 374 -9.72 10.75 -9.26
N ILE A 375 -10.29 9.54 -9.18
CA ILE A 375 -11.73 9.28 -9.34
C ILE A 375 -12.37 9.06 -7.97
N ASP A 376 -13.25 9.97 -7.56
CA ASP A 376 -13.99 9.88 -6.29
C ASP A 376 -14.83 8.59 -6.18
N GLU A 377 -15.42 8.14 -7.30
CA GLU A 377 -16.29 6.96 -7.36
C GLU A 377 -15.55 5.74 -7.92
N TRP A 378 -14.24 5.62 -7.65
CA TRP A 378 -13.40 4.52 -8.13
C TRP A 378 -13.99 3.14 -7.86
N SER A 379 -14.62 2.94 -6.70
CA SER A 379 -15.22 1.65 -6.34
C SER A 379 -16.27 1.20 -7.35
N GLU A 380 -17.15 2.09 -7.82
CA GLU A 380 -18.17 1.79 -8.83
C GLU A 380 -17.54 1.55 -10.20
N LEU A 381 -16.60 2.39 -10.59
CA LEU A 381 -15.88 2.23 -11.86
C LEU A 381 -15.09 0.92 -11.89
N SER A 382 -14.41 0.55 -10.81
CA SER A 382 -13.61 -0.67 -10.74
C SER A 382 -14.47 -1.94 -10.84
N GLU A 383 -15.71 -1.93 -10.34
CA GLU A 383 -16.65 -3.04 -10.55
C GLU A 383 -16.99 -3.21 -12.03
N ASN A 384 -17.23 -2.11 -12.75
CA ASN A 384 -17.50 -2.15 -14.18
C ASN A 384 -16.27 -2.59 -14.99
N LEU A 385 -15.10 -2.04 -14.69
CA LEU A 385 -13.84 -2.45 -15.32
C LEU A 385 -13.49 -3.92 -15.03
N SER A 386 -13.88 -4.46 -13.87
CA SER A 386 -13.67 -5.88 -13.56
C SER A 386 -14.38 -6.80 -14.54
N LEU A 387 -15.56 -6.41 -15.04
CA LEU A 387 -16.24 -7.16 -16.10
C LEU A 387 -15.45 -7.12 -17.40
N SER A 388 -14.86 -5.98 -17.75
CA SER A 388 -14.02 -5.83 -18.93
C SER A 388 -12.74 -6.69 -18.83
N PHE A 389 -12.10 -6.74 -17.65
CA PHE A 389 -10.95 -7.61 -17.40
C PHE A 389 -11.33 -9.10 -17.54
N GLU A 390 -12.48 -9.49 -16.99
CA GLU A 390 -13.01 -10.85 -17.15
C GLU A 390 -13.27 -11.21 -18.62
N GLN A 391 -13.86 -10.30 -19.41
CA GLN A 391 -14.08 -10.51 -20.84
C GLN A 391 -12.77 -10.67 -21.60
N ILE A 392 -11.73 -9.90 -21.25
CA ILE A 392 -10.45 -9.91 -21.94
C ILE A 392 -9.59 -11.12 -21.53
N PHE A 393 -9.50 -11.42 -20.23
CA PHE A 393 -8.48 -12.33 -19.69
C PHE A 393 -9.00 -13.71 -19.27
N ASN A 394 -10.31 -13.87 -19.08
CA ASN A 394 -10.84 -15.20 -18.74
C ASN A 394 -10.64 -16.18 -19.92
N PRO A 395 -9.91 -17.31 -19.74
CA PRO A 395 -9.60 -18.27 -20.79
C PRO A 395 -10.83 -18.85 -21.50
N SER A 396 -11.99 -18.81 -20.84
CA SER A 396 -13.25 -19.29 -21.40
C SER A 396 -13.99 -18.25 -22.26
N VAL A 397 -13.55 -17.01 -22.26
CA VAL A 397 -14.21 -15.87 -22.92
C VAL A 397 -13.29 -15.26 -23.99
N LEU A 398 -12.19 -14.63 -23.60
CA LEU A 398 -11.13 -14.05 -24.43
C LEU A 398 -11.68 -13.15 -25.57
N GLU A 399 -12.53 -12.18 -25.22
CA GLU A 399 -13.03 -11.22 -26.18
C GLU A 399 -11.91 -10.29 -26.68
N ASN A 400 -12.15 -9.62 -27.79
CA ASN A 400 -11.14 -8.71 -28.37
C ASN A 400 -10.90 -7.51 -27.45
N PRO A 401 -9.68 -7.27 -26.96
CA PRO A 401 -9.39 -6.18 -26.02
C PRO A 401 -9.80 -4.80 -26.59
N SER A 402 -9.56 -4.56 -27.88
CA SER A 402 -9.90 -3.28 -28.52
C SER A 402 -11.38 -2.97 -28.43
N ASP A 403 -12.25 -3.96 -28.67
CA ASP A 403 -13.72 -3.76 -28.68
C ASP A 403 -14.21 -3.55 -27.24
N VAL A 404 -13.70 -4.35 -26.28
CA VAL A 404 -14.06 -4.26 -24.85
C VAL A 404 -13.62 -2.91 -24.25
N LEU A 405 -12.40 -2.46 -24.54
CA LEU A 405 -11.89 -1.19 -24.02
C LEU A 405 -12.58 0.03 -24.64
N ASP A 406 -13.01 -0.06 -25.92
CA ASP A 406 -13.80 1.00 -26.56
C ASP A 406 -15.19 1.14 -25.93
N GLU A 407 -15.77 0.04 -25.45
CA GLU A 407 -17.05 0.05 -24.72
C GLU A 407 -16.86 0.55 -23.28
N ALA A 408 -15.84 0.04 -22.60
CA ALA A 408 -15.53 0.42 -21.20
C ALA A 408 -15.21 1.92 -21.06
N ALA A 409 -14.53 2.52 -22.03
CA ALA A 409 -14.18 3.94 -22.01
C ALA A 409 -15.37 4.89 -22.18
N GLN A 410 -16.57 4.38 -22.45
CA GLN A 410 -17.81 5.18 -22.60
C GLN A 410 -18.64 5.22 -21.30
N GLN A 411 -18.20 4.53 -20.26
CA GLN A 411 -18.85 4.48 -18.96
C GLN A 411 -18.44 5.68 -18.11
#